data_5c33935f9f3d95bcb46088217c026687
#
_entry.id   5c33935f9f3d95bcb46088217c026687
#
_cell.length_a   1.000
_cell.length_b   1.000
_cell.length_c   1.000
_cell.angle_alpha   90.00
_cell.angle_beta   90.00
_cell.angle_gamma   90.00
#
_symmetry.space_group_name_H-M   'P 1'
#
loop_
_entity.id
_entity.type
_entity.pdbx_description
1 polymer ?
#
loop_
_entity_poly.entity_id
_entity_poly.type
_entity_poly.pdbx_seq_one_letter_code
_entity_poly.pdbx_strand_id
1 'polypeptide(L)'
;MQLDGKVAVVTGGSKGIGRAVALAFARAGARVVINYARDAAAAEATVAAIAAGGGEAVAVQADVRDPATAPGLIATALTTFGRLDIWMNNAGADVLTGANRALPLEEKLRLLLEVDLIGTFRGARAAAEAMRTGGGSIINVGWDHVWQGYPTDYGVLFGASKGGVIGLSMSLARQVAPRVRVNVLAPGWIKTAWGSEGAGARLDARIIAMTPLARWGLPDDLAGAALFLASDAASFITGQVLAVNGGVVMG
;
A
#
# COMPACT_ATOMS: atom_id res chain seq x y z
N MET A 1 -17.71 -8.52 -3.31
CA MET A 1 -17.04 -7.97 -2.12
C MET A 1 -17.53 -6.54 -1.98
N GLN A 2 -18.14 -6.22 -0.86
CA GLN A 2 -18.75 -4.91 -0.60
C GLN A 2 -18.11 -4.29 0.62
N LEU A 3 -17.98 -2.97 0.60
CA LEU A 3 -17.46 -2.14 1.69
C LEU A 3 -18.46 -1.04 2.09
N ASP A 4 -19.76 -1.29 1.87
CA ASP A 4 -20.81 -0.32 2.14
C ASP A 4 -20.74 0.23 3.56
N GLY A 5 -20.71 1.57 3.69
CA GLY A 5 -20.62 2.27 4.95
C GLY A 5 -19.26 2.19 5.66
N LYS A 6 -18.28 1.46 5.14
CA LYS A 6 -16.90 1.44 5.66
C LYS A 6 -16.14 2.71 5.31
N VAL A 7 -15.15 3.03 6.11
CA VAL A 7 -14.22 4.14 5.87
C VAL A 7 -12.80 3.61 5.78
N ALA A 8 -12.12 3.96 4.69
CA ALA A 8 -10.77 3.53 4.40
C ALA A 8 -9.79 4.71 4.37
N VAL A 9 -8.62 4.53 4.95
CA VAL A 9 -7.46 5.41 4.74
C VAL A 9 -6.46 4.69 3.86
N VAL A 10 -5.98 5.35 2.78
CA VAL A 10 -4.97 4.82 1.87
C VAL A 10 -3.80 5.80 1.79
N THR A 11 -2.63 5.42 2.34
CA THR A 11 -1.43 6.25 2.23
C THR A 11 -0.82 6.12 0.83
N GLY A 12 -0.31 7.24 0.28
CA GLY A 12 0.17 7.26 -1.10
C GLY A 12 -0.95 7.00 -2.12
N GLY A 13 -2.19 7.42 -1.82
CA GLY A 13 -3.41 7.13 -2.60
C GLY A 13 -3.58 7.94 -3.88
N SER A 14 -2.64 8.86 -4.21
CA SER A 14 -2.78 9.74 -5.37
C SER A 14 -2.40 9.12 -6.72
N LYS A 15 -1.55 8.07 -6.72
CA LYS A 15 -0.99 7.44 -7.93
C LYS A 15 -0.84 5.92 -7.79
N GLY A 16 -0.56 5.27 -8.91
CA GLY A 16 -0.16 3.86 -8.97
C GLY A 16 -1.10 2.92 -8.23
N ILE A 17 -0.54 2.03 -7.42
CA ILE A 17 -1.29 1.01 -6.66
C ILE A 17 -2.27 1.68 -5.69
N GLY A 18 -1.83 2.69 -4.94
CA GLY A 18 -2.68 3.37 -3.96
C GLY A 18 -3.92 4.01 -4.60
N ARG A 19 -3.76 4.63 -5.78
CA ARG A 19 -4.90 5.18 -6.53
C ARG A 19 -5.87 4.08 -6.99
N ALA A 20 -5.35 3.00 -7.55
CA ALA A 20 -6.18 1.89 -8.00
C ALA A 20 -6.98 1.27 -6.85
N VAL A 21 -6.34 1.10 -5.68
CA VAL A 21 -7.01 0.60 -4.47
C VAL A 21 -8.05 1.60 -3.96
N ALA A 22 -7.73 2.90 -3.89
CA ALA A 22 -8.69 3.92 -3.46
C ALA A 22 -9.96 3.94 -4.33
N LEU A 23 -9.78 3.85 -5.66
CA LEU A 23 -10.88 3.74 -6.61
C LEU A 23 -11.68 2.43 -6.44
N ALA A 24 -11.00 1.30 -6.20
CA ALA A 24 -11.68 0.01 -5.99
C ALA A 24 -12.48 -0.01 -4.68
N PHE A 25 -11.92 0.55 -3.61
CA PHE A 25 -12.63 0.67 -2.33
C PHE A 25 -13.86 1.57 -2.45
N ALA A 26 -13.74 2.72 -3.13
CA ALA A 26 -14.88 3.61 -3.36
C ALA A 26 -15.97 2.95 -4.22
N ARG A 27 -15.61 2.25 -5.30
CA ARG A 27 -16.57 1.47 -6.12
C ARG A 27 -17.26 0.36 -5.33
N ALA A 28 -16.62 -0.14 -4.29
CA ALA A 28 -17.20 -1.15 -3.38
C ALA A 28 -18.04 -0.53 -2.25
N GLY A 29 -18.26 0.79 -2.24
CA GLY A 29 -19.12 1.49 -1.28
C GLY A 29 -18.39 2.10 -0.07
N ALA A 30 -17.06 2.06 -0.02
CA ALA A 30 -16.30 2.74 1.04
C ALA A 30 -16.14 4.24 0.77
N ARG A 31 -16.14 5.03 1.85
CA ARG A 31 -15.65 6.42 1.86
C ARG A 31 -14.16 6.41 2.09
N VAL A 32 -13.39 7.23 1.36
CA VAL A 32 -11.96 7.08 1.30
C VAL A 32 -11.23 8.38 1.70
N VAL A 33 -10.29 8.28 2.63
CA VAL A 33 -9.27 9.30 2.87
C VAL A 33 -8.02 8.87 2.13
N ILE A 34 -7.59 9.64 1.14
CA ILE A 34 -6.30 9.43 0.49
C ILE A 34 -5.25 10.38 1.05
N ASN A 35 -4.06 9.86 1.31
CA ASN A 35 -2.92 10.69 1.67
C ASN A 35 -1.96 10.82 0.49
N TYR A 36 -1.33 11.96 0.39
CA TYR A 36 -0.24 12.23 -0.56
C TYR A 36 0.81 13.15 0.07
N ALA A 37 2.06 13.07 -0.40
CA ALA A 37 3.12 13.91 0.13
C ALA A 37 3.37 15.18 -0.71
N ARG A 38 3.36 15.08 -2.07
CA ARG A 38 3.85 16.15 -2.94
C ARG A 38 2.90 16.53 -4.07
N ASP A 39 2.20 15.59 -4.67
CA ASP A 39 1.43 15.81 -5.90
C ASP A 39 -0.04 16.05 -5.60
N ALA A 40 -0.37 17.30 -5.34
CA ALA A 40 -1.75 17.73 -5.07
C ALA A 40 -2.67 17.50 -6.28
N ALA A 41 -2.20 17.80 -7.48
CA ALA A 41 -3.00 17.64 -8.70
C ALA A 41 -3.41 16.17 -8.93
N ALA A 42 -2.49 15.22 -8.70
CA ALA A 42 -2.82 13.79 -8.80
C ALA A 42 -3.79 13.33 -7.69
N ALA A 43 -3.70 13.92 -6.50
CA ALA A 43 -4.61 13.62 -5.41
C ALA A 43 -6.02 14.14 -5.71
N GLU A 44 -6.14 15.38 -6.17
CA GLU A 44 -7.39 15.98 -6.60
C GLU A 44 -8.03 15.21 -7.76
N ALA A 45 -7.24 14.80 -8.75
CA ALA A 45 -7.71 13.96 -9.86
C ALA A 45 -8.24 12.60 -9.38
N THR A 46 -7.64 12.03 -8.31
CA THR A 46 -8.12 10.78 -7.72
C THR A 46 -9.46 11.00 -7.00
N VAL A 47 -9.59 12.06 -6.21
CA VAL A 47 -10.84 12.41 -5.54
C VAL A 47 -11.95 12.68 -6.56
N ALA A 48 -11.65 13.45 -7.62
CA ALA A 48 -12.61 13.73 -8.69
C ALA A 48 -13.07 12.45 -9.41
N ALA A 49 -12.16 11.50 -9.66
CA ALA A 49 -12.50 10.22 -10.27
C ALA A 49 -13.39 9.34 -9.36
N ILE A 50 -13.17 9.39 -8.04
CA ILE A 50 -14.05 8.71 -7.06
C ILE A 50 -15.43 9.36 -7.07
N ALA A 51 -15.51 10.68 -7.04
CA ALA A 51 -16.77 11.42 -7.05
C ALA A 51 -17.55 11.18 -8.36
N ALA A 52 -16.88 11.16 -9.51
CA ALA A 52 -17.49 10.83 -10.81
C ALA A 52 -18.08 9.41 -10.84
N GLY A 53 -17.53 8.48 -10.05
CA GLY A 53 -18.09 7.14 -9.85
C GLY A 53 -19.17 7.05 -8.78
N GLY A 54 -19.64 8.17 -8.22
CA GLY A 54 -20.66 8.24 -7.17
C GLY A 54 -20.15 7.94 -5.75
N GLY A 55 -18.83 7.83 -5.56
CA GLY A 55 -18.21 7.63 -4.25
C GLY A 55 -17.83 8.93 -3.55
N GLU A 56 -17.36 8.82 -2.31
CA GLU A 56 -16.91 9.94 -1.50
C GLU A 56 -15.44 9.78 -1.11
N ALA A 57 -14.64 10.81 -1.30
CA ALA A 57 -13.26 10.83 -0.85
C ALA A 57 -12.77 12.23 -0.47
N VAL A 58 -11.78 12.29 0.40
CA VAL A 58 -11.02 13.49 0.72
C VAL A 58 -9.52 13.21 0.59
N ALA A 59 -8.74 14.23 0.21
CA ALA A 59 -7.30 14.16 0.09
C ALA A 59 -6.62 14.95 1.20
N VAL A 60 -5.59 14.37 1.81
CA VAL A 60 -4.80 14.99 2.89
C VAL A 60 -3.33 14.98 2.52
N GLN A 61 -2.73 16.17 2.46
CA GLN A 61 -1.31 16.31 2.27
C GLN A 61 -0.57 16.07 3.59
N ALA A 62 0.24 15.03 3.65
CA ALA A 62 1.12 14.76 4.78
C ALA A 62 2.22 13.77 4.39
N ASP A 63 3.41 13.91 5.01
CA ASP A 63 4.51 12.98 4.83
C ASP A 63 4.43 11.87 5.89
N VAL A 64 4.41 10.61 5.48
CA VAL A 64 4.32 9.46 6.40
C VAL A 64 5.51 9.34 7.36
N ARG A 65 6.60 10.07 7.09
CA ARG A 65 7.75 10.20 7.99
C ARG A 65 7.45 11.06 9.22
N ASP A 66 6.48 11.96 9.12
CA ASP A 66 6.06 12.77 10.26
C ASP A 66 5.20 11.93 11.22
N PRO A 67 5.56 11.85 12.52
CA PRO A 67 4.77 11.16 13.53
C PRO A 67 3.32 11.64 13.66
N ALA A 68 3.02 12.89 13.29
CA ALA A 68 1.69 13.47 13.34
C ALA A 68 0.78 13.01 12.19
N THR A 69 1.36 12.46 11.11
CA THR A 69 0.59 12.08 9.89
C THR A 69 -0.49 11.05 10.19
N ALA A 70 -0.14 9.94 10.82
CA ALA A 70 -1.12 8.88 11.07
C ALA A 70 -2.26 9.34 12.00
N PRO A 71 -2.00 10.01 13.14
CA PRO A 71 -3.05 10.63 13.94
C PRO A 71 -3.93 11.62 13.18
N GLY A 72 -3.34 12.47 12.33
CA GLY A 72 -4.07 13.44 11.52
C GLY A 72 -5.00 12.79 10.50
N LEU A 73 -4.55 11.74 9.81
CA LEU A 73 -5.37 10.97 8.86
C LEU A 73 -6.53 10.26 9.56
N ILE A 74 -6.30 9.69 10.74
CA ILE A 74 -7.34 9.07 11.58
C ILE A 74 -8.36 10.13 12.02
N ALA A 75 -7.89 11.28 12.51
CA ALA A 75 -8.77 12.38 12.88
C ALA A 75 -9.64 12.83 11.69
N THR A 76 -9.07 12.95 10.49
CA THR A 76 -9.83 13.26 9.27
C THR A 76 -10.90 12.20 8.99
N ALA A 77 -10.56 10.91 9.06
CA ALA A 77 -11.54 9.84 8.83
C ALA A 77 -12.70 9.92 9.84
N LEU A 78 -12.39 10.14 11.12
CA LEU A 78 -13.38 10.23 12.19
C LEU A 78 -14.24 11.49 12.08
N THR A 79 -13.67 12.65 11.81
CA THR A 79 -14.42 13.92 11.75
C THR A 79 -15.24 14.04 10.47
N THR A 80 -14.75 13.55 9.35
CA THR A 80 -15.44 13.65 8.05
C THR A 80 -16.46 12.54 7.86
N PHE A 81 -16.11 11.31 8.27
CA PHE A 81 -16.90 10.13 7.96
C PHE A 81 -17.38 9.32 9.18
N GLY A 82 -17.01 9.73 10.40
CA GLY A 82 -17.51 9.18 11.66
C GLY A 82 -16.86 7.87 12.11
N ARG A 83 -15.98 7.24 11.32
CA ARG A 83 -15.36 5.95 11.67
C ARG A 83 -14.07 5.68 10.90
N LEU A 84 -13.36 4.62 11.28
CA LEU A 84 -12.25 4.04 10.54
C LEU A 84 -12.36 2.50 10.59
N ASP A 85 -12.38 1.86 9.41
CA ASP A 85 -12.52 0.41 9.28
C ASP A 85 -11.33 -0.24 8.56
N ILE A 86 -10.72 0.50 7.66
CA ILE A 86 -9.67 -0.01 6.78
C ILE A 86 -8.51 0.97 6.78
N TRP A 87 -7.30 0.44 7.00
CA TRP A 87 -6.07 1.21 6.86
C TRP A 87 -5.13 0.52 5.89
N MET A 88 -4.71 1.21 4.83
CA MET A 88 -3.71 0.69 3.90
C MET A 88 -2.45 1.53 3.93
N ASN A 89 -1.35 0.94 4.39
CA ASN A 89 -0.02 1.49 4.26
C ASN A 89 0.54 1.13 2.88
N ASN A 90 0.38 2.06 1.93
CA ASN A 90 0.87 1.89 0.56
C ASN A 90 1.96 2.92 0.20
N ALA A 91 2.06 4.04 0.91
CA ALA A 91 3.13 5.00 0.68
C ALA A 91 4.49 4.32 0.71
N GLY A 92 5.33 4.63 -0.27
CA GLY A 92 6.68 4.10 -0.40
C GLY A 92 7.60 5.11 -1.06
N ALA A 93 8.90 5.02 -0.77
CA ALA A 93 9.89 5.88 -1.37
C ALA A 93 10.27 5.40 -2.77
N ASP A 94 10.28 6.31 -3.73
CA ASP A 94 10.85 6.05 -5.05
C ASP A 94 12.35 6.37 -5.02
N VAL A 95 13.16 5.32 -5.12
CA VAL A 95 14.63 5.40 -5.25
C VAL A 95 15.10 4.93 -6.64
N LEU A 96 14.18 4.67 -7.54
CA LEU A 96 14.43 4.13 -8.88
C LEU A 96 14.34 5.19 -9.97
N THR A 97 13.56 6.26 -9.73
CA THR A 97 13.36 7.37 -10.68
C THR A 97 13.60 8.72 -10.00
N GLY A 98 13.52 9.79 -10.78
CA GLY A 98 13.67 11.15 -10.27
C GLY A 98 14.99 11.43 -9.58
N ALA A 99 15.02 12.43 -8.69
CA ALA A 99 16.21 12.89 -8.01
C ALA A 99 16.83 11.81 -7.07
N ASN A 100 16.01 10.99 -6.46
CA ASN A 100 16.49 9.96 -5.52
C ASN A 100 17.26 8.83 -6.21
N ARG A 101 17.13 8.67 -7.53
CA ARG A 101 17.90 7.67 -8.29
C ARG A 101 19.40 7.88 -8.16
N ALA A 102 19.86 9.14 -8.04
CA ALA A 102 21.27 9.50 -7.94
C ALA A 102 21.84 9.41 -6.50
N LEU A 103 21.00 9.20 -5.49
CA LEU A 103 21.46 9.11 -4.10
C LEU A 103 22.43 7.93 -3.91
N PRO A 104 23.43 8.06 -3.00
CA PRO A 104 24.24 6.94 -2.52
C PRO A 104 23.38 5.81 -1.95
N LEU A 105 23.89 4.57 -2.01
CA LEU A 105 23.14 3.38 -1.62
C LEU A 105 22.63 3.45 -0.17
N GLU A 106 23.47 3.92 0.75
CA GLU A 106 23.11 4.07 2.17
C GLU A 106 22.00 5.11 2.39
N GLU A 107 22.02 6.23 1.65
CA GLU A 107 20.97 7.24 1.72
C GLU A 107 19.65 6.72 1.16
N LYS A 108 19.69 5.93 0.09
CA LYS A 108 18.50 5.21 -0.42
C LYS A 108 17.93 4.28 0.62
N LEU A 109 18.79 3.50 1.31
CA LEU A 109 18.37 2.61 2.38
C LEU A 109 17.68 3.39 3.51
N ARG A 110 18.30 4.48 3.98
CA ARG A 110 17.73 5.33 5.03
C ARG A 110 16.35 5.86 4.63
N LEU A 111 16.23 6.36 3.40
CA LEU A 111 14.96 6.87 2.89
C LEU A 111 13.88 5.79 2.84
N LEU A 112 14.21 4.58 2.36
CA LEU A 112 13.29 3.44 2.34
C LEU A 112 12.90 3.01 3.77
N LEU A 113 13.84 2.95 4.70
CA LEU A 113 13.54 2.62 6.10
C LEU A 113 12.61 3.66 6.74
N GLU A 114 12.85 4.95 6.50
CA GLU A 114 12.01 6.01 7.07
C GLU A 114 10.58 6.01 6.50
N VAL A 115 10.44 5.90 5.18
CA VAL A 115 9.13 5.96 4.52
C VAL A 115 8.40 4.62 4.62
N ASP A 116 9.05 3.55 4.11
CA ASP A 116 8.39 2.26 3.90
C ASP A 116 8.22 1.47 5.20
N LEU A 117 9.22 1.49 6.10
CA LEU A 117 9.17 0.71 7.33
C LEU A 117 8.65 1.53 8.51
N ILE A 118 9.28 2.66 8.84
CA ILE A 118 8.89 3.47 10.01
C ILE A 118 7.54 4.14 9.77
N GLY A 119 7.27 4.65 8.56
CA GLY A 119 5.97 5.17 8.18
C GLY A 119 4.86 4.12 8.29
N THR A 120 5.09 2.90 7.79
CA THR A 120 4.16 1.77 7.94
C THR A 120 3.96 1.38 9.40
N PHE A 121 5.03 1.32 10.20
CA PHE A 121 4.94 1.04 11.64
C PHE A 121 4.04 2.05 12.36
N ARG A 122 4.26 3.35 12.14
CA ARG A 122 3.46 4.43 12.74
C ARG A 122 1.98 4.33 12.33
N GLY A 123 1.73 4.18 11.02
CA GLY A 123 0.39 4.04 10.46
C GLY A 123 -0.35 2.83 11.00
N ALA A 124 0.27 1.65 10.95
CA ALA A 124 -0.34 0.41 11.42
C ALA A 124 -0.63 0.42 12.92
N ARG A 125 0.28 0.95 13.75
CA ARG A 125 0.09 1.06 15.20
C ARG A 125 -1.04 2.02 15.56
N ALA A 126 -1.06 3.20 14.97
CA ALA A 126 -2.09 4.20 15.21
C ALA A 126 -3.48 3.71 14.75
N ALA A 127 -3.55 3.09 13.57
CA ALA A 127 -4.79 2.51 13.05
C ALA A 127 -5.31 1.36 13.92
N ALA A 128 -4.42 0.47 14.37
CA ALA A 128 -4.80 -0.64 15.25
C ALA A 128 -5.42 -0.13 16.58
N GLU A 129 -4.86 0.92 17.16
CA GLU A 129 -5.42 1.54 18.36
C GLU A 129 -6.78 2.21 18.08
N ALA A 130 -6.91 2.94 16.98
CA ALA A 130 -8.17 3.58 16.60
C ALA A 130 -9.29 2.55 16.32
N MET A 131 -8.93 1.38 15.80
CA MET A 131 -9.86 0.28 15.49
C MET A 131 -10.08 -0.69 16.68
N ARG A 132 -9.45 -0.47 17.82
CA ARG A 132 -9.43 -1.43 18.94
C ARG A 132 -10.81 -1.88 19.42
N THR A 133 -11.79 -1.02 19.40
CA THR A 133 -13.17 -1.32 19.82
C THR A 133 -14.06 -1.74 18.67
N GLY A 134 -13.98 -1.06 17.53
CA GLY A 134 -14.83 -1.28 16.36
C GLY A 134 -14.41 -2.44 15.47
N GLY A 135 -13.15 -2.89 15.58
CA GLY A 135 -12.56 -3.84 14.67
C GLY A 135 -12.15 -3.20 13.34
N GLY A 136 -11.44 -3.94 12.50
CA GLY A 136 -11.04 -3.45 11.19
C GLY A 136 -10.00 -4.30 10.47
N SER A 137 -9.52 -3.80 9.34
CA SER A 137 -8.49 -4.44 8.51
C SER A 137 -7.34 -3.49 8.21
N ILE A 138 -6.12 -3.94 8.49
CA ILE A 138 -4.89 -3.24 8.13
C ILE A 138 -4.20 -4.02 7.02
N ILE A 139 -3.81 -3.33 5.94
CA ILE A 139 -3.12 -3.90 4.79
C ILE A 139 -1.81 -3.14 4.61
N ASN A 140 -0.70 -3.83 4.72
CA ASN A 140 0.63 -3.26 4.52
C ASN A 140 1.20 -3.73 3.17
N VAL A 141 1.82 -2.83 2.40
CA VAL A 141 2.46 -3.21 1.13
C VAL A 141 3.87 -3.70 1.37
N GLY A 142 4.08 -5.00 1.15
CA GLY A 142 5.35 -5.69 1.19
C GLY A 142 6.03 -5.77 -0.17
N TRP A 143 6.74 -6.89 -0.40
CA TRP A 143 7.36 -7.26 -1.66
C TRP A 143 7.52 -8.79 -1.73
N ASP A 144 7.27 -9.38 -2.90
CA ASP A 144 7.27 -10.82 -3.11
C ASP A 144 8.66 -11.48 -3.02
N HIS A 145 9.72 -10.77 -3.43
CA HIS A 145 11.08 -11.30 -3.43
C HIS A 145 11.75 -11.32 -2.03
N VAL A 146 11.07 -10.96 -0.96
CA VAL A 146 11.67 -10.96 0.39
C VAL A 146 12.19 -12.33 0.79
N TRP A 147 11.52 -13.41 0.40
CA TRP A 147 11.93 -14.77 0.77
C TRP A 147 13.01 -15.37 -0.11
N GLN A 148 13.06 -14.99 -1.38
CA GLN A 148 14.03 -15.56 -2.33
C GLN A 148 15.22 -14.63 -2.56
N GLY A 149 15.10 -13.37 -2.19
CA GLY A 149 16.02 -12.32 -2.54
C GLY A 149 15.96 -11.94 -4.02
N TYR A 150 16.63 -10.85 -4.36
CA TYR A 150 16.83 -10.43 -5.74
C TYR A 150 18.27 -9.94 -5.90
N PRO A 151 19.05 -10.44 -6.87
CA PRO A 151 20.52 -10.28 -6.91
C PRO A 151 20.95 -8.92 -7.48
N THR A 152 20.51 -7.84 -6.84
CA THR A 152 20.87 -6.46 -7.18
C THR A 152 20.90 -5.60 -5.92
N ASP A 153 21.56 -4.44 -5.97
CA ASP A 153 21.54 -3.46 -4.88
C ASP A 153 20.10 -3.08 -4.49
N TYR A 154 19.21 -2.90 -5.46
CA TYR A 154 17.80 -2.63 -5.17
C TYR A 154 17.12 -3.81 -4.46
N GLY A 155 17.51 -5.04 -4.82
CA GLY A 155 17.04 -6.23 -4.10
C GLY A 155 17.43 -6.21 -2.63
N VAL A 156 18.67 -5.81 -2.31
CA VAL A 156 19.14 -5.63 -0.93
C VAL A 156 18.36 -4.54 -0.22
N LEU A 157 18.16 -3.39 -0.86
CA LEU A 157 17.45 -2.25 -0.28
C LEU A 157 15.97 -2.58 0.04
N PHE A 158 15.24 -3.08 -0.95
CA PHE A 158 13.83 -3.42 -0.78
C PHE A 158 13.64 -4.66 0.11
N GLY A 159 14.53 -5.65 0.03
CA GLY A 159 14.53 -6.80 0.93
C GLY A 159 14.65 -6.39 2.40
N ALA A 160 15.54 -5.44 2.71
CA ALA A 160 15.70 -4.93 4.07
C ALA A 160 14.45 -4.19 4.57
N SER A 161 13.91 -3.25 3.79
CA SER A 161 12.74 -2.46 4.22
C SER A 161 11.45 -3.28 4.24
N LYS A 162 11.16 -4.04 3.20
CA LYS A 162 9.92 -4.82 3.06
C LYS A 162 9.91 -6.10 3.89
N GLY A 163 11.09 -6.68 4.15
CA GLY A 163 11.24 -7.75 5.15
C GLY A 163 10.84 -7.28 6.55
N GLY A 164 11.27 -6.07 6.93
CA GLY A 164 10.82 -5.42 8.15
C GLY A 164 9.30 -5.20 8.20
N VAL A 165 8.69 -4.77 7.09
CA VAL A 165 7.22 -4.62 6.98
C VAL A 165 6.49 -5.95 7.19
N ILE A 166 7.00 -7.04 6.63
CA ILE A 166 6.41 -8.38 6.83
C ILE A 166 6.51 -8.80 8.29
N GLY A 167 7.69 -8.71 8.90
CA GLY A 167 7.91 -9.11 10.29
C GLY A 167 7.05 -8.32 11.27
N LEU A 168 6.96 -6.98 11.09
CA LEU A 168 6.10 -6.14 11.91
C LEU A 168 4.61 -6.51 11.75
N SER A 169 4.17 -6.80 10.52
CA SER A 169 2.77 -7.13 10.22
C SER A 169 2.33 -8.42 10.89
N MET A 170 3.16 -9.47 10.82
CA MET A 170 2.90 -10.76 11.47
C MET A 170 2.82 -10.63 13.00
N SER A 171 3.71 -9.83 13.59
CA SER A 171 3.73 -9.58 15.03
C SER A 171 2.53 -8.76 15.47
N LEU A 172 2.20 -7.70 14.73
CA LEU A 172 1.05 -6.84 15.02
C LEU A 172 -0.26 -7.63 14.88
N ALA A 173 -0.40 -8.49 13.88
CA ALA A 173 -1.57 -9.33 13.68
C ALA A 173 -1.91 -10.16 14.93
N ARG A 174 -0.90 -10.75 15.58
CA ARG A 174 -1.08 -11.50 16.84
C ARG A 174 -1.45 -10.61 18.02
N GLN A 175 -0.91 -9.39 18.05
CA GLN A 175 -1.12 -8.45 19.16
C GLN A 175 -2.55 -7.86 19.17
N VAL A 176 -3.13 -7.64 17.96
CA VAL A 176 -4.40 -6.88 17.84
C VAL A 176 -5.62 -7.77 17.54
N ALA A 177 -5.40 -9.08 17.32
CA ALA A 177 -6.49 -10.05 17.22
C ALA A 177 -7.27 -10.14 18.54
N PRO A 178 -8.56 -10.49 18.50
CA PRO A 178 -9.37 -10.84 17.32
C PRO A 178 -10.04 -9.64 16.65
N ARG A 179 -9.83 -8.43 17.13
CA ARG A 179 -10.57 -7.25 16.66
C ARG A 179 -10.07 -6.70 15.33
N VAL A 180 -8.76 -6.68 15.13
CA VAL A 180 -8.16 -6.11 13.92
C VAL A 180 -7.38 -7.21 13.19
N ARG A 181 -7.62 -7.33 11.90
CA ARG A 181 -6.82 -8.19 11.01
C ARG A 181 -5.68 -7.38 10.42
N VAL A 182 -4.49 -7.94 10.33
CA VAL A 182 -3.33 -7.31 9.70
C VAL A 182 -2.75 -8.27 8.69
N ASN A 183 -2.70 -7.88 7.43
CA ASN A 183 -2.15 -8.69 6.36
C ASN A 183 -1.20 -7.86 5.48
N VAL A 184 -0.36 -8.55 4.73
CA VAL A 184 0.56 -7.94 3.77
C VAL A 184 0.10 -8.26 2.36
N LEU A 185 0.04 -7.24 1.51
CA LEU A 185 -0.07 -7.37 0.07
C LEU A 185 1.33 -7.26 -0.51
N ALA A 186 1.82 -8.30 -1.16
CA ALA A 186 3.18 -8.38 -1.70
C ALA A 186 3.16 -8.34 -3.24
N PRO A 187 3.35 -7.15 -3.83
CA PRO A 187 3.40 -6.99 -5.28
C PRO A 187 4.64 -7.66 -5.89
N GLY A 188 4.49 -8.18 -7.10
CA GLY A 188 5.60 -8.44 -8.01
C GLY A 188 5.91 -7.22 -8.89
N TRP A 189 6.21 -7.46 -10.16
CA TRP A 189 6.51 -6.43 -11.14
C TRP A 189 5.24 -5.73 -11.64
N ILE A 190 4.93 -4.56 -11.06
CA ILE A 190 3.73 -3.79 -11.37
C ILE A 190 4.07 -2.57 -12.19
N LYS A 191 3.37 -2.37 -13.30
CA LYS A 191 3.56 -1.24 -14.21
C LYS A 191 3.01 0.05 -13.60
N THR A 192 3.80 0.67 -12.74
CA THR A 192 3.60 2.02 -12.21
C THR A 192 4.39 3.03 -13.06
N ALA A 193 4.51 4.27 -12.64
CA ALA A 193 5.32 5.30 -13.33
C ALA A 193 6.74 4.80 -13.63
N TRP A 194 7.38 4.09 -12.69
CA TRP A 194 8.70 3.48 -12.91
C TRP A 194 8.70 2.49 -14.09
N GLY A 195 7.75 1.58 -14.13
CA GLY A 195 7.64 0.60 -15.22
C GLY A 195 7.29 1.22 -16.57
N SER A 196 6.65 2.39 -16.59
CA SER A 196 6.24 3.08 -17.81
C SER A 196 7.35 3.97 -18.41
N GLU A 197 8.12 4.63 -17.53
CA GLU A 197 9.08 5.68 -17.93
C GLU A 197 10.54 5.23 -17.83
N GLY A 198 10.85 4.24 -17.00
CA GLY A 198 12.22 3.87 -16.64
C GLY A 198 12.70 2.50 -17.10
N ALA A 199 11.78 1.61 -17.46
CA ALA A 199 12.15 0.20 -17.68
C ALA A 199 12.86 -0.09 -19.02
N GLY A 200 12.52 0.59 -20.09
CA GLY A 200 13.05 0.31 -21.43
C GLY A 200 12.69 -1.08 -21.97
N ALA A 201 12.68 -1.24 -23.28
CA ALA A 201 12.21 -2.46 -23.97
C ALA A 201 12.91 -3.75 -23.51
N ARG A 202 14.21 -3.68 -23.16
CA ARG A 202 14.98 -4.86 -22.71
C ARG A 202 14.52 -5.36 -21.34
N LEU A 203 14.22 -4.45 -20.41
CA LEU A 203 13.72 -4.82 -19.08
C LEU A 203 12.28 -5.30 -19.17
N ASP A 204 11.46 -4.68 -20.02
CA ASP A 204 10.10 -5.14 -20.29
C ASP A 204 10.07 -6.59 -20.77
N ALA A 205 10.85 -6.92 -21.79
CA ALA A 205 10.93 -8.29 -22.30
C ALA A 205 11.40 -9.29 -21.24
N ARG A 206 12.37 -8.89 -20.39
CA ARG A 206 12.87 -9.73 -19.31
C ARG A 206 11.80 -9.99 -18.25
N ILE A 207 11.07 -8.97 -17.83
CA ILE A 207 10.01 -9.11 -16.83
C ILE A 207 8.87 -9.97 -17.36
N ILE A 208 8.47 -9.78 -18.62
CA ILE A 208 7.46 -10.62 -19.26
C ILE A 208 7.91 -12.08 -19.30
N ALA A 209 9.17 -12.33 -19.69
CA ALA A 209 9.72 -13.69 -19.81
C ALA A 209 9.85 -14.40 -18.45
N MET A 210 10.11 -13.68 -17.35
CA MET A 210 10.22 -14.27 -16.02
C MET A 210 8.88 -14.38 -15.28
N THR A 211 7.82 -13.76 -15.78
CA THR A 211 6.49 -13.81 -15.18
C THR A 211 5.68 -14.93 -15.81
N PRO A 212 5.27 -15.98 -15.08
CA PRO A 212 4.46 -17.09 -15.63
C PRO A 212 3.19 -16.64 -16.33
N LEU A 213 2.52 -15.58 -15.86
CA LEU A 213 1.35 -15.00 -16.56
C LEU A 213 1.74 -14.13 -17.77
N ALA A 214 3.02 -14.12 -18.19
CA ALA A 214 3.56 -13.52 -19.40
C ALA A 214 3.19 -12.04 -19.61
N ARG A 215 3.06 -11.28 -18.52
CA ARG A 215 2.81 -9.82 -18.55
C ARG A 215 3.30 -9.13 -17.29
N TRP A 216 3.43 -7.83 -17.38
CA TRP A 216 3.47 -7.00 -16.19
C TRP A 216 2.14 -7.07 -15.44
N GLY A 217 2.19 -7.01 -14.11
CA GLY A 217 1.03 -6.67 -13.31
C GLY A 217 0.63 -5.21 -13.52
N LEU A 218 -0.64 -4.92 -13.34
CA LEU A 218 -1.18 -3.58 -13.34
C LEU A 218 -1.61 -3.19 -11.91
N PRO A 219 -1.68 -1.90 -11.57
CA PRO A 219 -2.23 -1.46 -10.29
C PRO A 219 -3.60 -2.08 -9.95
N ASP A 220 -4.44 -2.32 -10.95
CA ASP A 220 -5.76 -2.94 -10.78
C ASP A 220 -5.66 -4.43 -10.37
N ASP A 221 -4.60 -5.15 -10.72
CA ASP A 221 -4.37 -6.52 -10.22
C ASP A 221 -4.21 -6.53 -8.69
N LEU A 222 -3.61 -5.49 -8.13
CA LEU A 222 -3.43 -5.33 -6.68
C LEU A 222 -4.74 -4.87 -6.00
N ALA A 223 -5.52 -4.05 -6.68
CA ALA A 223 -6.73 -3.46 -6.13
C ALA A 223 -7.78 -4.54 -5.76
N GLY A 224 -7.93 -5.58 -6.58
CA GLY A 224 -8.81 -6.69 -6.29
C GLY A 224 -8.40 -7.49 -5.04
N ALA A 225 -7.09 -7.74 -4.88
CA ALA A 225 -6.56 -8.43 -3.71
C ALA A 225 -6.65 -7.57 -2.43
N ALA A 226 -6.40 -6.25 -2.55
CA ALA A 226 -6.60 -5.33 -1.43
C ALA A 226 -8.07 -5.27 -1.00
N LEU A 227 -9.00 -5.22 -1.95
CA LEU A 227 -10.43 -5.26 -1.70
C LEU A 227 -10.85 -6.57 -0.97
N PHE A 228 -10.31 -7.70 -1.41
CA PHE A 228 -10.54 -8.98 -0.73
C PHE A 228 -10.06 -8.93 0.73
N LEU A 229 -8.82 -8.51 0.97
CA LEU A 229 -8.24 -8.41 2.33
C LEU A 229 -8.98 -7.40 3.21
N ALA A 230 -9.55 -6.34 2.64
CA ALA A 230 -10.34 -5.34 3.36
C ALA A 230 -11.74 -5.85 3.74
N SER A 231 -12.31 -6.75 2.96
CA SER A 231 -13.70 -7.21 3.09
C SER A 231 -13.88 -8.33 4.12
N ASP A 232 -15.13 -8.62 4.45
CA ASP A 232 -15.52 -9.71 5.34
C ASP A 232 -15.24 -11.10 4.73
N ALA A 233 -15.03 -11.18 3.40
CA ALA A 233 -14.58 -12.43 2.74
C ALA A 233 -13.20 -12.89 3.25
N ALA A 234 -12.40 -12.00 3.83
CA ALA A 234 -11.12 -12.31 4.46
C ALA A 234 -11.21 -12.37 6.01
N SER A 235 -12.41 -12.58 6.59
CA SER A 235 -12.64 -12.54 8.04
C SER A 235 -11.79 -13.54 8.85
N PHE A 236 -11.36 -14.64 8.23
CA PHE A 236 -10.50 -15.65 8.86
C PHE A 236 -9.03 -15.57 8.42
N ILE A 237 -8.63 -14.43 7.86
CA ILE A 237 -7.26 -14.20 7.33
C ILE A 237 -6.61 -13.06 8.10
N THR A 238 -5.57 -13.37 8.87
CA THR A 238 -4.71 -12.39 9.56
C THR A 238 -3.28 -12.91 9.66
N GLY A 239 -2.29 -12.02 9.65
CA GLY A 239 -0.87 -12.36 9.68
C GLY A 239 -0.34 -12.97 8.38
N GLN A 240 -1.11 -12.93 7.30
CA GLN A 240 -0.73 -13.54 6.02
C GLN A 240 -0.07 -12.56 5.07
N VAL A 241 0.75 -13.11 4.19
CA VAL A 241 1.34 -12.38 3.07
C VAL A 241 0.75 -12.92 1.79
N LEU A 242 -0.03 -12.08 1.11
CA LEU A 242 -0.66 -12.41 -0.16
C LEU A 242 0.21 -11.87 -1.31
N ALA A 243 0.91 -12.76 -2.00
CA ALA A 243 1.65 -12.40 -3.19
C ALA A 243 0.69 -12.18 -4.37
N VAL A 244 0.87 -11.04 -5.07
CA VAL A 244 0.16 -10.69 -6.30
C VAL A 244 1.21 -10.33 -7.35
N ASN A 245 1.78 -11.35 -7.98
CA ASN A 245 3.03 -11.24 -8.70
C ASN A 245 3.07 -12.00 -10.04
N GLY A 246 1.93 -12.52 -10.49
CA GLY A 246 1.86 -13.29 -11.74
C GLY A 246 2.63 -14.62 -11.71
N GLY A 247 3.01 -15.12 -10.51
CA GLY A 247 3.74 -16.38 -10.32
C GLY A 247 5.25 -16.24 -10.35
N VAL A 248 5.82 -15.03 -10.32
CA VAL A 248 7.29 -14.80 -10.34
C VAL A 248 7.98 -15.44 -9.14
N VAL A 249 7.36 -15.33 -7.98
CA VAL A 249 7.78 -15.97 -6.73
C VAL A 249 6.64 -16.85 -6.24
N MET A 250 6.93 -18.11 -6.02
CA MET A 250 6.00 -19.10 -5.47
C MET A 250 6.50 -19.57 -4.11
N GLY A 251 5.64 -19.64 -3.12
CA GLY A 251 5.99 -20.06 -1.77
C GLY A 251 4.79 -20.14 -0.86
#